data_1329f365b1f6c261681141629591a67b
#
_entry.id   1329f365b1f6c261681141629591a67b
#
_cell.length_a   1.000
_cell.length_b   1.000
_cell.length_c   1.000
_cell.angle_alpha   90.00
_cell.angle_beta   90.00
_cell.angle_gamma   90.00
#
_symmetry.space_group_name_H-M   'P 1'
#
loop_
_entity.id
_entity.type
_entity.pdbx_description
1 polymer ?
#
loop_
_entity_poly.entity_id
_entity_poly.type
_entity_poly.pdbx_seq_one_letter_code
_entity_poly.pdbx_strand_id
1 'polypeptide(L)'
;MAPLKKKRIQIRKFPVTQYQADALKQLCPPENITVSEWAENYRVLDSKTSALPGPWRNEKTPYLKEIMDELINYDTERIIFVKPTQVGGTEALQNMLGYVIQQDPSPTMIVYPTDILAKSISENRLEPMIMATRTLKSLYNKNESSQLELQFDGMYLSLAGSNSPSSLASKAIKYLFLDEVDKYPGSSKKESDPISLAMERTKTFRNRKIYMTSTPTLATGHIWKALMDADIEKHYFIPCPHCGSMIELTFQNLKFPSGDDLSNQDRADMAVYRCQECGGDITDQDKEQMLRYGEWKTVRENSKYNRKVGFWINTLYSPFVRFSEIVKEFLDSKDDPDKLQNFTNSWLAEPWEDTKLKTSADTVLERQTERPEFTAPSWTKFLTAGVDIQETSLYWTIRAWGSYITSQNIAHGQALSFQDIEQIMNTPYFTEDGDQLIVALCLIDSGYDADSAYDFCALNSEWALPVKGSNNPMLSHFKLSKINKQGSQAYGMNLVLVDGDKYKDMIAGRMKKPNGRGSWMVFEGCDREYAEQVTAEHKVNVKSGNRTVQRWVPKRSHIDNHYLDAEVYALAAADISGVRTLHLQDEAEAKAKAERPEEAYAPEETWIKQNENWI
;
A
#
# COMPACT_ATOMS: atom_id res chain seq x y z
N MET A 1 -6.47 67.81 -43.08
CA MET A 1 -6.49 66.33 -43.13
C MET A 1 -7.93 65.88 -43.10
N ALA A 2 -8.43 65.31 -44.19
CA ALA A 2 -9.82 64.87 -44.31
C ALA A 2 -9.93 63.44 -43.75
N PRO A 3 -11.01 63.06 -43.05
CA PRO A 3 -11.14 61.72 -42.45
C PRO A 3 -11.42 60.65 -43.52
N LEU A 4 -10.62 59.62 -43.51
CA LEU A 4 -10.79 58.41 -44.34
C LEU A 4 -12.13 57.74 -44.06
N LYS A 5 -13.03 57.77 -45.06
CA LYS A 5 -14.31 57.05 -45.05
C LYS A 5 -14.04 55.53 -45.02
N LYS A 6 -14.35 54.85 -43.90
CA LYS A 6 -14.38 53.37 -43.81
C LYS A 6 -15.39 52.82 -44.82
N LYS A 7 -14.92 52.17 -45.88
CA LYS A 7 -15.79 51.41 -46.79
C LYS A 7 -16.34 50.21 -46.00
N ARG A 8 -17.64 50.13 -45.78
CA ARG A 8 -18.34 48.94 -45.32
C ARG A 8 -18.23 47.86 -46.40
N ILE A 9 -17.52 46.78 -46.09
CA ILE A 9 -17.53 45.59 -46.94
C ILE A 9 -18.92 44.98 -46.81
N GLN A 10 -19.70 44.99 -47.89
CA GLN A 10 -20.95 44.24 -47.97
C GLN A 10 -20.59 42.75 -48.22
N ILE A 11 -20.71 41.93 -47.22
CA ILE A 11 -20.61 40.47 -47.36
C ILE A 11 -21.86 40.00 -48.08
N ARG A 12 -21.74 39.58 -49.33
CA ARG A 12 -22.82 38.93 -50.09
C ARG A 12 -23.11 37.58 -49.41
N LYS A 13 -24.30 37.40 -48.84
CA LYS A 13 -24.81 36.14 -48.36
C LYS A 13 -25.12 35.28 -49.58
N PHE A 14 -24.30 34.27 -49.88
CA PHE A 14 -24.64 33.21 -50.83
C PHE A 14 -25.55 32.21 -50.12
N PRO A 15 -26.61 31.71 -50.77
CA PRO A 15 -27.43 30.65 -50.24
C PRO A 15 -26.56 29.38 -50.19
N VAL A 16 -26.20 28.92 -49.01
CA VAL A 16 -25.46 27.67 -48.79
C VAL A 16 -26.48 26.53 -48.82
N THR A 17 -26.29 25.57 -49.70
CA THR A 17 -27.12 24.35 -49.70
C THR A 17 -26.90 23.57 -48.39
N GLN A 18 -27.90 22.73 -47.99
CA GLN A 18 -27.79 21.92 -46.80
C GLN A 18 -26.50 21.08 -46.82
N TYR A 19 -26.17 20.50 -47.99
CA TYR A 19 -24.95 19.73 -48.20
C TYR A 19 -23.64 20.52 -47.95
N GLN A 20 -23.61 21.78 -48.43
CA GLN A 20 -22.46 22.67 -48.19
C GLN A 20 -22.40 23.13 -46.75
N ALA A 21 -23.52 23.31 -46.08
CA ALA A 21 -23.57 23.64 -44.66
C ALA A 21 -23.05 22.49 -43.79
N ASP A 22 -23.40 21.28 -44.13
CA ASP A 22 -22.94 20.08 -43.43
C ASP A 22 -21.45 19.82 -43.70
N ALA A 23 -20.97 20.03 -44.94
CA ALA A 23 -19.53 19.95 -45.23
C ALA A 23 -18.71 21.04 -44.50
N LEU A 24 -19.25 22.26 -44.38
CA LEU A 24 -18.61 23.33 -43.61
C LEU A 24 -18.58 23.05 -42.11
N LYS A 25 -19.61 22.41 -41.57
CA LYS A 25 -19.60 21.96 -40.16
C LYS A 25 -18.50 20.93 -39.89
N GLN A 26 -18.23 20.02 -40.81
CA GLN A 26 -17.14 19.06 -40.69
C GLN A 26 -15.74 19.67 -40.75
N LEU A 27 -15.62 20.88 -41.34
CA LEU A 27 -14.36 21.63 -41.42
C LEU A 27 -14.16 22.60 -40.23
N CYS A 28 -15.19 22.81 -39.39
CA CYS A 28 -15.02 23.57 -38.16
C CYS A 28 -14.20 22.77 -37.16
N PRO A 29 -13.15 23.37 -36.55
CA PRO A 29 -12.47 22.72 -35.43
C PRO A 29 -13.47 22.48 -34.30
N PRO A 30 -13.26 21.41 -33.50
CA PRO A 30 -14.07 21.20 -32.30
C PRO A 30 -14.02 22.41 -31.37
N GLU A 31 -15.06 22.60 -30.56
CA GLU A 31 -15.12 23.66 -29.59
C GLU A 31 -13.95 23.55 -28.60
N ASN A 32 -13.29 24.65 -28.31
CA ASN A 32 -12.22 24.69 -27.31
C ASN A 32 -12.82 24.81 -25.89
N ILE A 33 -13.35 23.69 -25.40
CA ILE A 33 -13.96 23.57 -24.07
C ILE A 33 -13.31 22.43 -23.30
N THR A 34 -13.35 22.51 -21.97
CA THR A 34 -12.88 21.44 -21.10
C THR A 34 -13.90 20.28 -21.02
N VAL A 35 -13.51 19.15 -20.44
CA VAL A 35 -14.43 18.00 -20.24
C VAL A 35 -15.57 18.40 -19.29
N SER A 36 -15.26 19.14 -18.23
CA SER A 36 -16.24 19.61 -17.26
C SER A 36 -17.21 20.64 -17.87
N GLU A 37 -16.73 21.52 -18.74
CA GLU A 37 -17.58 22.45 -19.50
C GLU A 37 -18.44 21.70 -20.52
N TRP A 38 -17.89 20.68 -21.19
CA TRP A 38 -18.68 19.81 -22.08
C TRP A 38 -19.83 19.16 -21.33
N ALA A 39 -19.53 18.59 -20.15
CA ALA A 39 -20.54 17.95 -19.30
C ALA A 39 -21.65 18.93 -18.90
N GLU A 40 -21.29 20.14 -18.45
CA GLU A 40 -22.25 21.20 -18.07
C GLU A 40 -23.14 21.64 -19.22
N ASN A 41 -22.59 21.71 -20.45
CA ASN A 41 -23.30 22.22 -21.62
C ASN A 41 -24.18 21.16 -22.30
N TYR A 42 -23.77 19.90 -22.31
CA TYR A 42 -24.38 18.88 -23.19
C TYR A 42 -24.91 17.67 -22.46
N ARG A 43 -24.33 17.26 -21.32
CA ARG A 43 -24.67 16.01 -20.64
C ARG A 43 -26.07 16.10 -19.99
N VAL A 44 -26.89 15.08 -20.26
CA VAL A 44 -28.17 14.89 -19.60
C VAL A 44 -28.18 13.56 -18.85
N LEU A 45 -28.52 13.62 -17.57
CA LEU A 45 -28.70 12.46 -16.73
C LEU A 45 -30.08 11.86 -16.93
N ASP A 46 -30.14 10.56 -17.24
CA ASP A 46 -31.38 9.84 -17.45
C ASP A 46 -32.15 9.61 -16.15
N SER A 47 -33.49 9.68 -16.22
CA SER A 47 -34.37 9.56 -15.06
C SER A 47 -34.43 8.13 -14.49
N LYS A 48 -34.02 7.11 -15.25
CA LYS A 48 -34.02 5.71 -14.79
C LYS A 48 -32.77 5.35 -14.02
N THR A 49 -31.66 6.05 -14.26
CA THR A 49 -30.34 5.66 -13.75
C THR A 49 -29.76 6.66 -12.78
N SER A 50 -30.28 7.87 -12.70
CA SER A 50 -29.76 8.93 -11.83
C SER A 50 -30.71 9.33 -10.73
N ALA A 51 -30.17 9.55 -9.52
CA ALA A 51 -30.89 10.16 -8.42
C ALA A 51 -31.22 11.66 -8.65
N LEU A 52 -30.50 12.31 -9.55
CA LEU A 52 -30.67 13.72 -9.94
C LEU A 52 -30.84 13.82 -11.47
N PRO A 53 -32.01 13.45 -12.03
CA PRO A 53 -32.22 13.49 -13.47
C PRO A 53 -32.24 14.92 -14.00
N GLY A 54 -31.83 15.08 -15.27
CA GLY A 54 -31.79 16.39 -15.94
C GLY A 54 -30.37 16.79 -16.38
N PRO A 55 -30.12 18.06 -16.70
CA PRO A 55 -28.80 18.53 -17.11
C PRO A 55 -27.75 18.31 -16.02
N TRP A 56 -26.56 17.87 -16.41
CA TRP A 56 -25.42 17.79 -15.49
C TRP A 56 -25.08 19.16 -14.89
N ARG A 57 -24.68 19.16 -13.62
CA ARG A 57 -24.25 20.35 -12.88
C ARG A 57 -22.97 20.06 -12.12
N ASN A 58 -21.87 20.67 -12.53
CA ASN A 58 -20.56 20.52 -11.86
C ASN A 58 -20.59 20.95 -10.40
N GLU A 59 -21.46 21.87 -10.03
CA GLU A 59 -21.59 22.36 -8.64
C GLU A 59 -22.09 21.29 -7.64
N LYS A 60 -22.71 20.23 -8.13
CA LYS A 60 -23.19 19.13 -7.27
C LYS A 60 -22.05 18.20 -6.81
N THR A 61 -21.05 18.02 -7.64
CA THR A 61 -19.86 17.21 -7.36
C THR A 61 -18.60 17.93 -7.85
N PRO A 62 -18.25 19.09 -7.23
CA PRO A 62 -17.23 19.99 -7.77
C PRO A 62 -15.83 19.36 -7.81
N TYR A 63 -15.56 18.39 -6.94
CA TYR A 63 -14.30 17.63 -6.94
C TYR A 63 -14.08 16.80 -8.23
N LEU A 64 -15.13 16.52 -9.01
CA LEU A 64 -14.97 15.78 -10.27
C LEU A 64 -14.46 16.65 -11.43
N LYS A 65 -14.54 17.99 -11.34
CA LYS A 65 -14.16 18.90 -12.43
C LYS A 65 -12.71 18.67 -12.86
N GLU A 66 -11.77 18.84 -11.95
CA GLU A 66 -10.34 18.72 -12.25
C GLU A 66 -9.98 17.30 -12.71
N ILE A 67 -10.57 16.27 -12.09
CA ILE A 67 -10.38 14.87 -12.50
C ILE A 67 -10.79 14.66 -13.98
N MET A 68 -11.94 15.21 -14.38
CA MET A 68 -12.42 15.11 -15.76
C MET A 68 -11.54 15.93 -16.72
N ASP A 69 -11.15 17.15 -16.33
CA ASP A 69 -10.38 18.05 -17.15
C ASP A 69 -8.92 17.58 -17.35
N GLU A 70 -8.42 16.73 -16.45
CA GLU A 70 -7.11 16.07 -16.59
C GLU A 70 -7.02 15.18 -17.85
N LEU A 71 -8.16 14.74 -18.40
CA LEU A 71 -8.20 13.98 -19.66
C LEU A 71 -7.59 14.75 -20.83
N ILE A 72 -7.74 16.06 -20.86
CA ILE A 72 -7.23 16.93 -21.94
C ILE A 72 -5.88 17.57 -21.62
N ASN A 73 -5.36 17.39 -20.41
CA ASN A 73 -4.05 17.88 -20.03
C ASN A 73 -2.97 17.13 -20.83
N TYR A 74 -2.20 17.85 -21.64
CA TYR A 74 -1.19 17.27 -22.55
C TYR A 74 -0.13 16.43 -21.83
N ASP A 75 0.26 16.85 -20.63
CA ASP A 75 1.35 16.21 -19.88
C ASP A 75 0.89 14.93 -19.17
N THR A 76 -0.40 14.79 -18.90
CA THR A 76 -0.96 13.62 -18.18
C THR A 76 -1.26 12.48 -19.13
N GLU A 77 -0.71 11.32 -18.84
CA GLU A 77 -1.00 10.05 -19.51
C GLU A 77 -2.01 9.20 -18.73
N ARG A 78 -1.88 9.20 -17.39
CA ARG A 78 -2.67 8.34 -16.51
C ARG A 78 -3.34 9.15 -15.40
N ILE A 79 -4.65 8.99 -15.29
CA ILE A 79 -5.49 9.58 -14.25
C ILE A 79 -5.94 8.46 -13.32
N ILE A 80 -5.63 8.54 -12.04
CA ILE A 80 -5.95 7.53 -11.03
C ILE A 80 -6.90 8.15 -10.02
N PHE A 81 -8.10 7.60 -9.86
CA PHE A 81 -9.07 8.10 -8.91
C PHE A 81 -9.45 7.04 -7.87
N VAL A 82 -8.85 7.15 -6.69
CA VAL A 82 -9.19 6.35 -5.51
C VAL A 82 -10.38 7.02 -4.80
N LYS A 83 -11.45 6.29 -4.64
CA LYS A 83 -12.73 6.83 -4.20
C LYS A 83 -13.51 5.88 -3.33
N PRO A 84 -14.38 6.38 -2.45
CA PRO A 84 -15.41 5.59 -1.80
C PRO A 84 -16.53 5.21 -2.81
N THR A 85 -17.51 4.48 -2.35
CA THR A 85 -18.69 4.19 -3.17
C THR A 85 -19.55 5.45 -3.34
N GLN A 86 -20.31 5.55 -4.45
CA GLN A 86 -21.36 6.54 -4.71
C GLN A 86 -20.93 8.03 -4.71
N VAL A 87 -19.67 8.32 -5.09
CA VAL A 87 -19.17 9.70 -5.24
C VAL A 87 -18.99 10.15 -6.70
N GLY A 88 -19.58 9.42 -7.65
CA GLY A 88 -19.65 9.84 -9.06
C GLY A 88 -18.46 9.44 -9.93
N GLY A 89 -17.60 8.51 -9.52
CA GLY A 89 -16.45 8.07 -10.35
C GLY A 89 -16.86 7.51 -11.72
N THR A 90 -17.90 6.68 -11.78
CA THR A 90 -18.45 6.17 -13.05
C THR A 90 -19.12 7.27 -13.87
N GLU A 91 -19.75 8.28 -13.25
CA GLU A 91 -20.31 9.41 -13.96
C GLU A 91 -19.22 10.32 -14.57
N ALA A 92 -18.09 10.51 -13.87
CA ALA A 92 -16.94 11.20 -14.43
C ALA A 92 -16.41 10.47 -15.68
N LEU A 93 -16.28 9.13 -15.62
CA LEU A 93 -15.92 8.28 -16.76
C LEU A 93 -16.88 8.51 -17.92
N GLN A 94 -18.20 8.51 -17.69
CA GLN A 94 -19.21 8.72 -18.72
C GLN A 94 -19.14 10.12 -19.33
N ASN A 95 -18.85 11.16 -18.54
CA ASN A 95 -18.64 12.52 -19.02
C ASN A 95 -17.38 12.61 -19.91
N MET A 96 -16.26 11.99 -19.47
CA MET A 96 -15.06 11.89 -20.29
C MET A 96 -15.31 11.16 -21.60
N LEU A 97 -16.06 10.04 -21.57
CA LEU A 97 -16.47 9.31 -22.77
C LEU A 97 -17.31 10.16 -23.71
N GLY A 98 -18.30 10.89 -23.18
CA GLY A 98 -19.15 11.77 -23.98
C GLY A 98 -18.34 12.88 -24.66
N TYR A 99 -17.38 13.47 -23.95
CA TYR A 99 -16.43 14.41 -24.51
C TYR A 99 -15.62 13.78 -25.66
N VAL A 100 -15.06 12.60 -25.45
CA VAL A 100 -14.28 11.87 -26.48
C VAL A 100 -15.12 11.64 -27.73
N ILE A 101 -16.35 11.17 -27.58
CA ILE A 101 -17.25 10.87 -28.74
C ILE A 101 -17.50 12.13 -29.58
N GLN A 102 -17.65 13.30 -28.94
CA GLN A 102 -18.02 14.52 -29.66
C GLN A 102 -16.82 15.39 -30.07
N GLN A 103 -15.81 15.52 -29.23
CA GLN A 103 -14.73 16.51 -29.39
C GLN A 103 -13.42 15.90 -29.92
N ASP A 104 -13.13 14.63 -29.61
CA ASP A 104 -11.91 13.93 -30.07
C ASP A 104 -12.21 12.47 -30.42
N PRO A 105 -13.05 12.20 -31.44
CA PRO A 105 -13.43 10.85 -31.84
C PRO A 105 -12.19 9.98 -32.08
N SER A 106 -11.98 8.97 -31.25
CA SER A 106 -10.80 8.11 -31.31
C SER A 106 -11.12 6.73 -30.74
N PRO A 107 -10.40 5.67 -31.15
CA PRO A 107 -10.59 4.32 -30.62
C PRO A 107 -10.54 4.29 -29.10
N THR A 108 -11.63 3.86 -28.48
CA THR A 108 -11.82 3.88 -27.04
C THR A 108 -12.18 2.48 -26.52
N MET A 109 -11.65 2.11 -25.33
CA MET A 109 -12.01 0.89 -24.63
C MET A 109 -12.38 1.19 -23.18
N ILE A 110 -13.45 0.54 -22.69
CA ILE A 110 -13.77 0.49 -21.27
C ILE A 110 -13.66 -0.95 -20.80
N VAL A 111 -12.92 -1.16 -19.71
CA VAL A 111 -12.79 -2.48 -19.07
C VAL A 111 -13.55 -2.49 -17.75
N TYR A 112 -14.36 -3.53 -17.57
CA TYR A 112 -15.11 -3.81 -16.35
C TYR A 112 -14.64 -5.13 -15.73
N PRO A 113 -14.99 -5.44 -14.48
CA PRO A 113 -14.60 -6.70 -13.82
C PRO A 113 -14.96 -7.96 -14.60
N THR A 114 -16.13 -7.99 -15.27
CA THR A 114 -16.60 -9.15 -16.07
C THR A 114 -17.32 -8.71 -17.35
N ASP A 115 -17.34 -9.58 -18.36
CA ASP A 115 -18.11 -9.35 -19.61
C ASP A 115 -19.62 -9.21 -19.34
N ILE A 116 -20.15 -9.93 -18.37
CA ILE A 116 -21.57 -9.82 -17.98
C ILE A 116 -21.88 -8.42 -17.47
N LEU A 117 -21.01 -7.87 -16.62
CA LEU A 117 -21.16 -6.50 -16.11
C LEU A 117 -20.99 -5.49 -17.24
N ALA A 118 -20.02 -5.69 -18.15
CA ALA A 118 -19.80 -4.84 -19.31
C ALA A 118 -21.07 -4.73 -20.19
N LYS A 119 -21.72 -5.86 -20.49
CA LYS A 119 -23.00 -5.89 -21.24
C LYS A 119 -24.11 -5.16 -20.50
N SER A 120 -24.26 -5.45 -19.20
CA SER A 120 -25.30 -4.81 -18.38
C SER A 120 -25.12 -3.28 -18.32
N ILE A 121 -23.90 -2.78 -18.19
CA ILE A 121 -23.63 -1.34 -18.17
C ILE A 121 -23.84 -0.72 -19.55
N SER A 122 -23.47 -1.42 -20.63
CA SER A 122 -23.73 -0.98 -21.98
C SER A 122 -25.24 -0.68 -22.20
N GLU A 123 -26.08 -1.65 -21.86
CA GLU A 123 -27.53 -1.55 -22.07
C GLU A 123 -28.23 -0.62 -21.08
N ASN A 124 -27.86 -0.67 -19.79
CA ASN A 124 -28.62 -0.01 -18.74
C ASN A 124 -28.05 1.37 -18.33
N ARG A 125 -26.84 1.73 -18.78
CA ARG A 125 -26.22 3.03 -18.44
C ARG A 125 -25.70 3.79 -19.65
N LEU A 126 -24.87 3.17 -20.51
CA LEU A 126 -24.24 3.88 -21.63
C LEU A 126 -25.26 4.20 -22.72
N GLU A 127 -26.06 3.22 -23.17
CA GLU A 127 -27.07 3.49 -24.19
C GLU A 127 -28.10 4.52 -23.73
N PRO A 128 -28.68 4.48 -22.51
CA PRO A 128 -29.55 5.54 -21.98
C PRO A 128 -28.87 6.91 -21.94
N MET A 129 -27.59 6.99 -21.51
CA MET A 129 -26.81 8.20 -21.52
C MET A 129 -26.69 8.81 -22.92
N ILE A 130 -26.32 7.97 -23.92
CA ILE A 130 -26.17 8.39 -25.31
C ILE A 130 -27.52 8.90 -25.86
N MET A 131 -28.58 8.18 -25.59
CA MET A 131 -29.92 8.55 -26.08
C MET A 131 -30.50 9.78 -25.41
N ALA A 132 -30.19 10.05 -24.15
CA ALA A 132 -30.61 11.26 -23.42
C ALA A 132 -29.82 12.51 -23.84
N THR A 133 -28.57 12.34 -24.27
CA THR A 133 -27.69 13.46 -24.66
C THR A 133 -27.81 13.70 -26.18
N ARG A 134 -28.44 14.80 -26.57
CA ARG A 134 -28.81 15.10 -27.98
C ARG A 134 -27.63 15.02 -28.95
N THR A 135 -26.47 15.54 -28.57
CA THR A 135 -25.27 15.55 -29.41
C THR A 135 -24.73 14.15 -29.62
N LEU A 136 -24.68 13.30 -28.57
CA LEU A 136 -24.22 11.92 -28.67
C LEU A 136 -25.20 11.07 -29.48
N LYS A 137 -26.49 11.26 -29.28
CA LYS A 137 -27.54 10.55 -30.05
C LYS A 137 -27.41 10.75 -31.56
N SER A 138 -27.00 11.96 -31.98
CA SER A 138 -26.85 12.25 -33.43
C SER A 138 -25.61 11.61 -34.06
N LEU A 139 -24.65 11.17 -33.27
CA LEU A 139 -23.40 10.52 -33.70
C LEU A 139 -23.46 9.00 -33.57
N TYR A 140 -24.49 8.46 -32.89
CA TYR A 140 -24.59 7.03 -32.55
C TYR A 140 -25.21 6.21 -33.66
N ASN A 141 -24.48 5.20 -34.14
CA ASN A 141 -24.89 4.26 -35.19
C ASN A 141 -25.45 2.96 -34.60
N LYS A 142 -26.71 3.01 -34.14
CA LYS A 142 -27.33 1.90 -33.41
C LYS A 142 -27.37 0.59 -34.22
N ASN A 143 -27.57 0.66 -35.53
CA ASN A 143 -27.69 -0.51 -36.41
C ASN A 143 -26.36 -1.26 -36.61
N GLU A 144 -25.23 -0.58 -36.41
CA GLU A 144 -23.89 -1.13 -36.53
C GLU A 144 -23.30 -1.52 -35.19
N SER A 145 -24.01 -1.21 -34.10
CA SER A 145 -23.58 -1.45 -32.73
C SER A 145 -24.02 -2.80 -32.20
N SER A 146 -23.20 -3.39 -31.36
CA SER A 146 -23.50 -4.59 -30.56
C SER A 146 -23.42 -4.25 -29.05
N GLN A 147 -23.76 -5.21 -28.17
CA GLN A 147 -23.69 -5.01 -26.71
C GLN A 147 -22.30 -4.66 -26.20
N LEU A 148 -21.23 -5.15 -26.83
CA LEU A 148 -19.83 -4.93 -26.41
C LEU A 148 -19.06 -4.02 -27.38
N GLU A 149 -19.69 -3.53 -28.44
CA GLU A 149 -19.04 -2.59 -29.36
C GLU A 149 -20.07 -1.59 -29.89
N LEU A 150 -19.92 -0.33 -29.46
CA LEU A 150 -20.79 0.75 -29.87
C LEU A 150 -20.09 1.58 -30.96
N GLN A 151 -20.80 1.80 -32.10
CA GLN A 151 -20.27 2.53 -33.25
C GLN A 151 -20.78 3.97 -33.26
N PHE A 152 -19.89 4.88 -33.55
CA PHE A 152 -20.19 6.32 -33.69
C PHE A 152 -19.54 6.86 -34.95
N ASP A 153 -19.99 8.03 -35.40
CA ASP A 153 -19.33 8.73 -36.48
C ASP A 153 -17.88 9.06 -36.11
N GLY A 154 -16.92 8.44 -36.80
CA GLY A 154 -15.50 8.65 -36.62
C GLY A 154 -14.81 7.81 -35.53
N MET A 155 -15.53 7.02 -34.73
CA MET A 155 -14.93 6.16 -33.70
C MET A 155 -15.77 4.94 -33.34
N TYR A 156 -15.12 3.99 -32.68
CA TYR A 156 -15.81 2.92 -31.97
C TYR A 156 -15.46 2.91 -30.48
N LEU A 157 -16.40 2.46 -29.67
CA LEU A 157 -16.22 2.15 -28.25
C LEU A 157 -16.29 0.63 -28.06
N SER A 158 -15.21 0.03 -27.60
CA SER A 158 -15.15 -1.39 -27.22
C SER A 158 -15.33 -1.55 -25.72
N LEU A 159 -16.16 -2.51 -25.32
CA LEU A 159 -16.40 -2.87 -23.92
C LEU A 159 -15.84 -4.28 -23.68
N ALA A 160 -15.10 -4.47 -22.60
CA ALA A 160 -14.49 -5.76 -22.29
C ALA A 160 -14.59 -6.08 -20.80
N GLY A 161 -14.67 -7.36 -20.46
CA GLY A 161 -14.42 -7.85 -19.11
C GLY A 161 -12.95 -8.12 -18.90
N SER A 162 -12.44 -7.80 -17.71
CA SER A 162 -11.06 -8.09 -17.33
C SER A 162 -10.75 -9.60 -17.28
N ASN A 163 -11.78 -10.44 -17.22
CA ASN A 163 -11.68 -11.90 -17.28
C ASN A 163 -11.60 -12.47 -18.72
N SER A 164 -11.51 -11.60 -19.75
CA SER A 164 -11.53 -11.99 -21.17
C SER A 164 -10.26 -11.47 -21.89
N PRO A 165 -9.11 -12.15 -21.76
CA PRO A 165 -7.83 -11.68 -22.29
C PRO A 165 -7.83 -11.45 -23.80
N SER A 166 -8.56 -12.28 -24.56
CA SER A 166 -8.71 -12.12 -26.01
C SER A 166 -9.37 -10.80 -26.41
N SER A 167 -10.36 -10.35 -25.63
CA SER A 167 -11.04 -9.07 -25.84
C SER A 167 -10.12 -7.90 -25.55
N LEU A 168 -9.27 -8.01 -24.54
CA LEU A 168 -8.28 -6.99 -24.14
C LEU A 168 -7.13 -6.86 -25.17
N ALA A 169 -6.84 -7.90 -25.94
CA ALA A 169 -5.69 -7.97 -26.83
C ALA A 169 -5.94 -7.56 -28.27
N SER A 170 -7.18 -7.23 -28.68
CA SER A 170 -7.59 -7.26 -30.09
C SER A 170 -7.38 -5.95 -30.89
N LYS A 171 -7.34 -4.76 -30.25
CA LYS A 171 -7.45 -3.47 -30.96
C LYS A 171 -6.46 -2.43 -30.43
N ALA A 172 -6.00 -1.50 -31.29
CA ALA A 172 -5.24 -0.33 -30.87
C ALA A 172 -6.19 0.74 -30.29
N ILE A 173 -5.87 1.29 -29.11
CA ILE A 173 -6.75 2.14 -28.30
C ILE A 173 -6.01 3.44 -27.94
N LYS A 174 -6.67 4.59 -28.10
CA LYS A 174 -6.18 5.90 -27.62
C LYS A 174 -6.67 6.20 -26.20
N TYR A 175 -7.96 5.99 -25.92
CA TYR A 175 -8.59 6.23 -24.64
C TYR A 175 -8.93 4.89 -23.97
N LEU A 176 -8.31 4.64 -22.81
CA LEU A 176 -8.54 3.43 -22.02
C LEU A 176 -9.16 3.82 -20.67
N PHE A 177 -10.35 3.32 -20.39
CA PHE A 177 -11.04 3.51 -19.12
C PHE A 177 -11.11 2.18 -18.37
N LEU A 178 -10.63 2.17 -17.13
CA LEU A 178 -10.57 0.99 -16.26
C LEU A 178 -11.43 1.26 -15.03
N ASP A 179 -12.61 0.66 -14.96
CA ASP A 179 -13.57 0.87 -13.86
C ASP A 179 -13.54 -0.30 -12.88
N GLU A 180 -13.52 0.00 -11.56
CA GLU A 180 -13.51 -0.96 -10.45
C GLU A 180 -12.34 -1.95 -10.52
N VAL A 181 -11.11 -1.43 -10.74
CA VAL A 181 -9.90 -2.24 -10.99
C VAL A 181 -9.52 -3.19 -9.85
N ASP A 182 -9.86 -2.88 -8.59
CA ASP A 182 -9.60 -3.77 -7.46
C ASP A 182 -10.49 -5.02 -7.44
N LYS A 183 -11.55 -5.02 -8.27
CA LYS A 183 -12.42 -6.19 -8.48
C LYS A 183 -11.98 -7.07 -9.64
N TYR A 184 -10.89 -6.71 -10.34
CA TYR A 184 -10.36 -7.54 -11.42
C TYR A 184 -9.74 -8.82 -10.84
N PRO A 185 -9.87 -9.96 -11.54
CA PRO A 185 -9.21 -11.19 -11.12
C PRO A 185 -7.69 -11.02 -11.18
N GLY A 186 -6.99 -11.64 -10.24
CA GLY A 186 -5.53 -11.71 -10.29
C GLY A 186 -5.02 -12.43 -11.55
N SER A 187 -3.77 -12.18 -11.93
CA SER A 187 -3.12 -12.83 -13.07
C SER A 187 -3.23 -14.36 -12.98
N SER A 188 -3.60 -14.99 -14.09
CA SER A 188 -3.51 -16.44 -14.22
C SER A 188 -2.04 -16.83 -14.47
N LYS A 189 -1.62 -18.03 -14.05
CA LYS A 189 -0.24 -18.52 -14.30
C LYS A 189 0.19 -18.55 -15.78
N LYS A 190 -0.74 -18.34 -16.70
CA LYS A 190 -0.53 -18.42 -18.17
C LYS A 190 -0.56 -17.07 -18.87
N GLU A 191 -1.12 -16.02 -18.25
CA GLU A 191 -1.32 -14.72 -18.90
C GLU A 191 -0.98 -13.57 -17.95
N SER A 192 -0.58 -12.45 -18.54
CA SER A 192 -0.27 -11.22 -17.80
C SER A 192 -1.53 -10.65 -17.11
N ASP A 193 -1.30 -9.77 -16.13
CA ASP A 193 -2.34 -8.99 -15.48
C ASP A 193 -3.24 -8.26 -16.51
N PRO A 194 -4.58 -8.31 -16.35
CA PRO A 194 -5.54 -7.69 -17.28
C PRO A 194 -5.29 -6.21 -17.55
N ILE A 195 -4.88 -5.45 -16.53
CA ILE A 195 -4.56 -4.02 -16.66
C ILE A 195 -3.37 -3.84 -17.60
N SER A 196 -2.31 -4.62 -17.41
CA SER A 196 -1.13 -4.60 -18.26
C SER A 196 -1.46 -4.96 -19.70
N LEU A 197 -2.29 -5.98 -19.93
CA LEU A 197 -2.73 -6.38 -21.29
C LEU A 197 -3.50 -5.26 -21.99
N ALA A 198 -4.42 -4.59 -21.29
CA ALA A 198 -5.16 -3.47 -21.84
C ALA A 198 -4.27 -2.26 -22.15
N MET A 199 -3.31 -1.95 -21.26
CA MET A 199 -2.35 -0.86 -21.46
C MET A 199 -1.44 -1.06 -22.67
N GLU A 200 -1.05 -2.31 -22.98
CA GLU A 200 -0.26 -2.62 -24.18
C GLU A 200 -0.93 -2.13 -25.46
N ARG A 201 -2.26 -2.07 -25.50
CA ARG A 201 -3.04 -1.61 -26.68
C ARG A 201 -2.95 -0.12 -26.91
N THR A 202 -2.50 0.64 -25.92
CA THR A 202 -2.40 2.10 -26.03
C THR A 202 -1.05 2.59 -26.58
N LYS A 203 -0.04 1.73 -26.69
CA LYS A 203 1.35 2.10 -27.03
C LYS A 203 1.52 2.79 -28.39
N THR A 204 0.63 2.55 -29.35
CA THR A 204 0.67 3.17 -30.68
C THR A 204 0.32 4.66 -30.67
N PHE A 205 -0.39 5.12 -29.63
CA PHE A 205 -0.79 6.52 -29.50
C PHE A 205 0.11 7.26 -28.53
N ARG A 206 0.80 8.31 -29.00
CA ARG A 206 1.67 9.15 -28.15
C ARG A 206 0.90 9.95 -27.12
N ASN A 207 -0.31 10.39 -27.49
CA ASN A 207 -1.23 11.15 -26.64
C ASN A 207 -2.34 10.28 -26.05
N ARG A 208 -2.00 9.02 -25.71
CA ARG A 208 -2.92 8.09 -25.04
C ARG A 208 -3.34 8.62 -23.68
N LYS A 209 -4.53 8.26 -23.26
CA LYS A 209 -5.08 8.59 -21.94
C LYS A 209 -5.64 7.35 -21.28
N ILE A 210 -5.28 7.16 -20.04
CA ILE A 210 -5.71 6.01 -19.23
C ILE A 210 -6.36 6.55 -17.96
N TYR A 211 -7.64 6.29 -17.79
CA TYR A 211 -8.36 6.60 -16.55
C TYR A 211 -8.58 5.31 -15.76
N MET A 212 -8.17 5.29 -14.50
CA MET A 212 -8.34 4.17 -13.57
C MET A 212 -9.14 4.64 -12.37
N THR A 213 -10.19 3.91 -12.01
CA THR A 213 -10.94 4.22 -10.80
C THR A 213 -11.38 2.95 -10.08
N SER A 214 -11.38 3.00 -8.77
CA SER A 214 -11.91 1.94 -7.90
C SER A 214 -12.07 2.42 -6.46
N THR A 215 -12.90 1.72 -5.72
CA THR A 215 -12.82 1.65 -4.27
C THR A 215 -11.66 0.74 -3.90
N PRO A 216 -10.71 1.15 -3.03
CA PRO A 216 -9.58 0.32 -2.63
C PRO A 216 -10.06 -0.88 -1.80
N THR A 217 -9.34 -1.99 -1.86
CA THR A 217 -9.63 -3.18 -1.05
C THR A 217 -8.51 -3.46 -0.05
N LEU A 218 -7.31 -3.75 -0.51
CA LEU A 218 -6.12 -4.04 0.28
C LEU A 218 -4.99 -3.10 -0.14
N ALA A 219 -3.97 -2.93 0.70
CA ALA A 219 -2.78 -2.15 0.34
C ALA A 219 -2.06 -2.69 -0.90
N THR A 220 -2.24 -3.99 -1.20
CA THR A 220 -1.75 -4.65 -2.41
C THR A 220 -2.70 -4.57 -3.59
N GLY A 221 -3.85 -3.91 -3.47
CA GLY A 221 -4.84 -3.72 -4.53
C GLY A 221 -4.30 -2.89 -5.70
N HIS A 222 -4.88 -3.08 -6.88
CA HIS A 222 -4.42 -2.41 -8.11
C HIS A 222 -4.53 -0.89 -8.02
N ILE A 223 -5.64 -0.38 -7.48
CA ILE A 223 -5.87 1.06 -7.43
C ILE A 223 -4.95 1.74 -6.42
N TRP A 224 -4.74 1.10 -5.24
CA TRP A 224 -3.86 1.65 -4.22
C TRP A 224 -2.41 1.67 -4.66
N LYS A 225 -1.93 0.58 -5.28
CA LYS A 225 -0.60 0.56 -5.90
C LYS A 225 -0.44 1.62 -6.97
N ALA A 226 -1.45 1.80 -7.82
CA ALA A 226 -1.41 2.83 -8.85
C ALA A 226 -1.32 4.25 -8.25
N LEU A 227 -2.02 4.53 -7.13
CA LEU A 227 -1.91 5.79 -6.40
C LEU A 227 -0.51 5.97 -5.79
N MET A 228 0.04 4.92 -5.16
CA MET A 228 1.40 4.98 -4.59
C MET A 228 2.48 5.21 -5.65
N ASP A 229 2.30 4.66 -6.87
CA ASP A 229 3.17 4.83 -8.02
C ASP A 229 2.89 6.11 -8.84
N ALA A 230 1.92 6.93 -8.42
CA ALA A 230 1.61 8.18 -9.10
C ALA A 230 2.76 9.19 -8.96
N ASP A 231 3.02 9.96 -10.04
CA ASP A 231 4.00 11.04 -10.02
C ASP A 231 3.57 12.15 -9.06
N ILE A 232 2.27 12.45 -9.05
CA ILE A 232 1.62 13.44 -8.19
C ILE A 232 0.40 12.79 -7.54
N GLU A 233 0.25 13.00 -6.22
CA GLU A 233 -0.97 12.68 -5.48
C GLU A 233 -1.63 13.95 -5.00
N LYS A 234 -2.93 14.07 -5.28
CA LYS A 234 -3.75 15.22 -4.92
C LYS A 234 -4.88 14.80 -3.97
N HIS A 235 -5.12 15.62 -2.94
CA HIS A 235 -6.26 15.54 -2.05
C HIS A 235 -7.13 16.78 -2.19
N TYR A 236 -8.43 16.64 -1.88
CA TYR A 236 -9.39 17.74 -2.02
C TYR A 236 -9.49 18.51 -0.71
N PHE A 237 -9.19 19.81 -0.77
CA PHE A 237 -9.26 20.74 0.36
C PHE A 237 -10.44 21.68 0.19
N ILE A 238 -11.13 22.00 1.29
CA ILE A 238 -12.28 22.89 1.29
C ILE A 238 -12.11 23.99 2.35
N PRO A 239 -12.62 25.21 2.12
CA PRO A 239 -12.44 26.31 3.08
C PRO A 239 -13.34 26.11 4.30
N CYS A 240 -12.77 26.26 5.51
CA CYS A 240 -13.53 26.28 6.74
C CYS A 240 -14.44 27.50 6.81
N PRO A 241 -15.74 27.40 7.14
CA PRO A 241 -16.66 28.52 7.18
C PRO A 241 -16.35 29.51 8.33
N HIS A 242 -15.60 29.08 9.35
CA HIS A 242 -15.29 29.90 10.53
C HIS A 242 -13.98 30.68 10.38
N CYS A 243 -12.92 30.05 9.90
CA CYS A 243 -11.58 30.68 9.81
C CYS A 243 -11.07 30.87 8.40
N GLY A 244 -11.74 30.33 7.36
CA GLY A 244 -11.31 30.43 5.97
C GLY A 244 -10.12 29.53 5.59
N SER A 245 -9.51 28.82 6.53
CA SER A 245 -8.39 27.91 6.23
C SER A 245 -8.86 26.75 5.36
N MET A 246 -8.03 26.37 4.38
CA MET A 246 -8.28 25.22 3.53
C MET A 246 -7.94 23.93 4.30
N ILE A 247 -8.95 23.13 4.57
CA ILE A 247 -8.85 21.91 5.37
C ILE A 247 -9.16 20.66 4.54
N GLU A 248 -8.50 19.56 4.87
CA GLU A 248 -8.82 18.23 4.37
C GLU A 248 -9.83 17.57 5.33
N LEU A 249 -10.91 16.99 4.79
CA LEU A 249 -11.87 16.27 5.63
C LEU A 249 -11.35 14.88 5.96
N THR A 250 -11.08 14.63 7.25
CA THR A 250 -10.64 13.35 7.78
C THR A 250 -11.61 12.79 8.82
N PHE A 251 -11.76 11.48 8.89
CA PHE A 251 -12.68 10.84 9.83
C PHE A 251 -12.35 11.16 11.30
N GLN A 252 -11.07 11.35 11.62
CA GLN A 252 -10.60 11.67 12.99
C GLN A 252 -11.15 12.98 13.53
N ASN A 253 -11.52 13.92 12.66
CA ASN A 253 -12.11 15.21 13.04
C ASN A 253 -13.63 15.21 13.12
N LEU A 254 -14.26 14.08 12.80
CA LEU A 254 -15.69 13.88 13.03
C LEU A 254 -15.91 13.53 14.50
N LYS A 255 -16.62 14.42 15.23
CA LYS A 255 -16.81 14.33 16.67
C LYS A 255 -18.25 13.92 17.00
N PHE A 256 -18.38 12.98 17.92
CA PHE A 256 -19.63 12.46 18.43
C PHE A 256 -19.45 11.98 19.88
N PRO A 257 -20.53 11.90 20.70
CA PRO A 257 -20.42 11.48 22.09
C PRO A 257 -19.82 10.07 22.24
N SER A 258 -19.00 9.89 23.27
CA SER A 258 -18.51 8.59 23.72
C SER A 258 -19.36 8.11 24.92
N GLY A 259 -19.49 6.79 25.09
CA GLY A 259 -20.23 6.17 26.21
C GLY A 259 -21.33 5.22 25.73
N ASP A 260 -21.71 4.29 26.60
CA ASP A 260 -22.68 3.23 26.29
C ASP A 260 -24.12 3.61 26.69
N ASP A 261 -24.32 4.80 27.29
CA ASP A 261 -25.62 5.28 27.74
C ASP A 261 -26.54 5.77 26.60
N LEU A 262 -25.95 6.02 25.41
CA LEU A 262 -26.67 6.49 24.24
C LEU A 262 -26.68 5.42 23.14
N SER A 263 -27.80 5.33 22.42
CA SER A 263 -27.85 4.46 21.24
C SER A 263 -26.88 4.96 20.14
N ASN A 264 -26.44 4.06 19.22
CA ASN A 264 -25.62 4.44 18.08
C ASN A 264 -26.29 5.53 17.22
N GLN A 265 -27.63 5.53 17.13
CA GLN A 265 -28.39 6.56 16.41
C GLN A 265 -28.31 7.91 17.12
N ASP A 266 -28.54 7.97 18.44
CA ASP A 266 -28.49 9.21 19.20
C ASP A 266 -27.08 9.82 19.16
N ARG A 267 -26.02 8.99 19.23
CA ARG A 267 -24.62 9.41 19.10
C ARG A 267 -24.32 9.96 17.70
N ALA A 268 -24.85 9.32 16.68
CA ALA A 268 -24.68 9.72 15.28
C ALA A 268 -25.40 11.05 14.99
N ASP A 269 -26.61 11.25 15.51
CA ASP A 269 -27.39 12.48 15.31
C ASP A 269 -26.73 13.72 15.95
N MET A 270 -25.85 13.51 16.93
CA MET A 270 -25.03 14.55 17.55
C MET A 270 -23.67 14.77 16.85
N ALA A 271 -23.44 14.12 15.73
CA ALA A 271 -22.15 14.22 15.03
C ALA A 271 -21.94 15.60 14.41
N VAL A 272 -20.75 16.17 14.62
CA VAL A 272 -20.28 17.40 14.00
C VAL A 272 -18.85 17.22 13.52
N TYR A 273 -18.50 17.88 12.44
CA TYR A 273 -17.10 17.92 12.00
C TYR A 273 -16.40 19.10 12.68
N ARG A 274 -15.29 18.85 13.36
CA ARG A 274 -14.50 19.89 14.03
C ARG A 274 -13.32 20.30 13.20
N CYS A 275 -13.25 21.59 12.87
CA CYS A 275 -12.13 22.13 12.13
C CYS A 275 -10.82 21.91 12.90
N GLN A 276 -9.81 21.34 12.24
CA GLN A 276 -8.49 21.07 12.82
C GLN A 276 -7.68 22.34 13.10
N GLU A 277 -8.01 23.47 12.44
CA GLU A 277 -7.29 24.73 12.56
C GLU A 277 -7.86 25.63 13.67
N CYS A 278 -9.18 25.83 13.70
CA CYS A 278 -9.80 26.77 14.63
C CYS A 278 -10.70 26.12 15.71
N GLY A 279 -10.94 24.81 15.61
CA GLY A 279 -11.81 24.10 16.56
C GLY A 279 -13.32 24.37 16.38
N GLY A 280 -13.73 25.16 15.38
CA GLY A 280 -15.13 25.45 15.09
C GLY A 280 -15.87 24.21 14.58
N ASP A 281 -17.14 24.04 14.99
CA ASP A 281 -17.97 22.93 14.57
C ASP A 281 -18.67 23.24 13.24
N ILE A 282 -18.56 22.31 12.29
CA ILE A 282 -19.04 22.40 10.92
C ILE A 282 -20.19 21.42 10.77
N THR A 283 -21.29 21.88 10.16
CA THR A 283 -22.51 21.09 9.92
C THR A 283 -22.61 20.60 8.47
N ASP A 284 -23.57 19.72 8.18
CA ASP A 284 -23.85 19.27 6.80
C ASP A 284 -24.29 20.41 5.86
N GLN A 285 -24.93 21.46 6.39
CA GLN A 285 -25.28 22.65 5.60
C GLN A 285 -24.06 23.44 5.20
N ASP A 286 -23.12 23.61 6.12
CA ASP A 286 -21.83 24.25 5.84
C ASP A 286 -21.05 23.46 4.79
N LYS A 287 -21.03 22.12 4.91
CA LYS A 287 -20.34 21.21 3.99
C LYS A 287 -20.77 21.44 2.53
N GLU A 288 -22.07 21.55 2.26
CA GLU A 288 -22.56 21.76 0.88
C GLU A 288 -22.00 23.07 0.28
N GLN A 289 -21.90 24.13 1.07
CA GLN A 289 -21.32 25.40 0.61
C GLN A 289 -19.79 25.30 0.45
N MET A 290 -19.11 24.70 1.43
CA MET A 290 -17.64 24.55 1.40
C MET A 290 -17.18 23.75 0.19
N LEU A 291 -17.89 22.70 -0.21
CA LEU A 291 -17.54 21.85 -1.36
C LEU A 291 -17.41 22.65 -2.67
N ARG A 292 -18.23 23.68 -2.86
CA ARG A 292 -18.22 24.52 -4.09
C ARG A 292 -16.95 25.33 -4.26
N TYR A 293 -16.25 25.63 -3.15
CA TYR A 293 -15.02 26.43 -3.11
C TYR A 293 -13.79 25.59 -2.83
N GLY A 294 -13.93 24.27 -2.90
CA GLY A 294 -12.82 23.34 -2.71
C GLY A 294 -11.87 23.31 -3.90
N GLU A 295 -10.65 22.90 -3.64
CA GLU A 295 -9.58 22.76 -4.63
C GLU A 295 -8.74 21.52 -4.37
N TRP A 296 -8.21 20.91 -5.42
CA TRP A 296 -7.24 19.83 -5.31
C TRP A 296 -5.85 20.40 -5.02
N LYS A 297 -5.20 19.87 -3.99
CA LYS A 297 -3.81 20.22 -3.63
C LYS A 297 -2.92 19.00 -3.72
N THR A 298 -1.71 19.23 -4.23
CA THR A 298 -0.66 18.20 -4.21
C THR A 298 -0.21 17.96 -2.79
N VAL A 299 -0.35 16.72 -2.32
CA VAL A 299 0.11 16.27 -0.99
C VAL A 299 1.39 15.45 -1.08
N ARG A 300 1.65 14.85 -2.26
CA ARG A 300 2.88 14.09 -2.51
C ARG A 300 3.31 14.24 -3.97
N GLU A 301 4.60 14.43 -4.16
CA GLU A 301 5.25 14.53 -5.47
C GLU A 301 6.44 13.57 -5.50
N ASN A 302 6.34 12.53 -6.33
CA ASN A 302 7.35 11.48 -6.47
C ASN A 302 8.26 11.69 -7.68
N SER A 303 7.87 12.55 -8.63
CA SER A 303 8.56 12.73 -9.90
C SER A 303 8.45 14.18 -10.38
N LYS A 304 9.44 14.63 -11.13
CA LYS A 304 9.40 15.92 -11.85
C LYS A 304 8.46 15.89 -13.07
N TYR A 305 7.97 14.73 -13.44
CA TYR A 305 7.07 14.53 -14.57
C TYR A 305 5.65 14.31 -14.06
N ASN A 306 4.66 14.95 -14.66
CA ASN A 306 3.26 14.90 -14.26
C ASN A 306 2.47 13.90 -15.13
N ARG A 307 3.06 12.76 -15.48
CA ARG A 307 2.41 11.80 -16.38
C ARG A 307 1.33 10.97 -15.70
N LYS A 308 1.49 10.72 -14.40
CA LYS A 308 0.55 9.93 -13.60
C LYS A 308 0.04 10.81 -12.46
N VAL A 309 -1.22 11.20 -12.52
CA VAL A 309 -1.85 12.04 -11.50
C VAL A 309 -2.87 11.21 -10.74
N GLY A 310 -2.67 11.10 -9.43
CA GLY A 310 -3.53 10.41 -8.49
C GLY A 310 -4.42 11.38 -7.72
N PHE A 311 -5.69 11.02 -7.58
CA PHE A 311 -6.71 11.75 -6.82
C PHE A 311 -7.29 10.83 -5.75
N TRP A 312 -7.42 11.32 -4.54
CA TRP A 312 -8.03 10.59 -3.45
C TRP A 312 -9.04 11.44 -2.70
N ILE A 313 -10.22 10.85 -2.43
CA ILE A 313 -11.24 11.42 -1.54
C ILE A 313 -11.92 10.32 -0.73
N ASN A 314 -12.55 10.68 0.39
CA ASN A 314 -13.39 9.82 1.20
C ASN A 314 -14.88 10.25 1.16
N THR A 315 -15.77 9.53 1.84
CA THR A 315 -17.22 9.82 1.84
C THR A 315 -17.59 11.15 2.51
N LEU A 316 -16.73 11.73 3.35
CA LEU A 316 -16.97 13.04 3.95
C LEU A 316 -17.21 14.15 2.90
N TYR A 317 -16.65 13.99 1.71
CA TYR A 317 -16.85 14.89 0.57
C TYR A 317 -18.14 14.64 -0.23
N SER A 318 -18.89 13.56 0.07
CA SER A 318 -20.14 13.31 -0.64
C SER A 318 -21.22 14.32 -0.23
N PRO A 319 -21.84 15.04 -1.19
CA PRO A 319 -22.98 15.91 -0.89
C PRO A 319 -24.26 15.11 -0.59
N PHE A 320 -24.25 13.80 -0.82
CA PHE A 320 -25.42 12.92 -0.67
C PHE A 320 -25.45 12.18 0.67
N VAL A 321 -24.37 12.22 1.44
CA VAL A 321 -24.21 11.49 2.70
C VAL A 321 -23.94 12.48 3.83
N ARG A 322 -24.71 12.36 4.93
CA ARG A 322 -24.57 13.21 6.11
C ARG A 322 -23.46 12.73 7.04
N PHE A 323 -22.91 13.60 7.85
CA PHE A 323 -21.94 13.24 8.90
C PHE A 323 -22.52 12.21 9.88
N SER A 324 -23.82 12.35 10.22
CA SER A 324 -24.52 11.37 11.07
C SER A 324 -24.56 9.96 10.48
N GLU A 325 -24.76 9.83 9.17
CA GLU A 325 -24.77 8.52 8.48
C GLU A 325 -23.40 7.85 8.51
N ILE A 326 -22.31 8.63 8.33
CA ILE A 326 -20.94 8.12 8.41
C ILE A 326 -20.62 7.63 9.82
N VAL A 327 -20.99 8.41 10.85
CA VAL A 327 -20.78 8.01 12.26
C VAL A 327 -21.61 6.78 12.60
N LYS A 328 -22.88 6.72 12.16
CA LYS A 328 -23.72 5.56 12.40
C LYS A 328 -23.11 4.29 11.82
N GLU A 329 -22.71 4.33 10.56
CA GLU A 329 -22.07 3.18 9.90
C GLU A 329 -20.81 2.73 10.62
N PHE A 330 -19.97 3.68 11.08
CA PHE A 330 -18.79 3.36 11.88
C PHE A 330 -19.16 2.67 13.20
N LEU A 331 -20.12 3.23 13.94
CA LEU A 331 -20.56 2.68 15.23
C LEU A 331 -21.16 1.27 15.10
N ASP A 332 -21.87 1.02 14.00
CA ASP A 332 -22.47 -0.29 13.71
C ASP A 332 -21.42 -1.30 13.16
N SER A 333 -20.26 -0.82 12.77
CA SER A 333 -19.18 -1.62 12.14
C SER A 333 -17.98 -1.87 13.03
N LYS A 334 -17.71 -1.02 14.02
CA LYS A 334 -16.45 -0.98 14.79
C LYS A 334 -16.09 -2.28 15.51
N ASP A 335 -17.08 -3.06 15.91
CA ASP A 335 -16.91 -4.29 16.70
C ASP A 335 -16.90 -5.55 15.83
N ASP A 336 -17.17 -5.43 14.53
CA ASP A 336 -17.19 -6.51 13.55
C ASP A 336 -16.09 -6.28 12.49
N PRO A 337 -15.04 -7.11 12.42
CA PRO A 337 -13.92 -6.90 11.49
C PRO A 337 -14.33 -6.83 10.01
N ASP A 338 -15.31 -7.65 9.58
CA ASP A 338 -15.75 -7.66 8.18
C ASP A 338 -16.51 -6.37 7.82
N LYS A 339 -17.36 -5.89 8.74
CA LYS A 339 -18.05 -4.62 8.58
C LYS A 339 -17.11 -3.43 8.66
N LEU A 340 -16.13 -3.48 9.58
CA LEU A 340 -15.12 -2.43 9.71
C LEU A 340 -14.23 -2.37 8.47
N GLN A 341 -13.88 -3.52 7.88
CA GLN A 341 -13.19 -3.56 6.59
C GLN A 341 -14.04 -2.89 5.50
N ASN A 342 -15.33 -3.20 5.42
CA ASN A 342 -16.22 -2.54 4.45
C ASN A 342 -16.31 -1.03 4.69
N PHE A 343 -16.42 -0.59 5.94
CA PHE A 343 -16.41 0.83 6.29
C PHE A 343 -15.10 1.51 5.84
N THR A 344 -13.96 0.93 6.17
CA THR A 344 -12.64 1.47 5.77
C THR A 344 -12.52 1.57 4.25
N ASN A 345 -12.86 0.52 3.53
CA ASN A 345 -12.71 0.49 2.07
C ASN A 345 -13.75 1.37 1.37
N SER A 346 -15.04 1.21 1.72
CA SER A 346 -16.16 1.78 0.94
C SER A 346 -16.56 3.18 1.38
N TRP A 347 -16.22 3.58 2.62
CA TRP A 347 -16.56 4.91 3.15
C TRP A 347 -15.33 5.80 3.28
N LEU A 348 -14.20 5.27 3.81
CA LEU A 348 -12.99 6.07 3.95
C LEU A 348 -12.13 6.07 2.68
N ALA A 349 -12.38 5.15 1.74
CA ALA A 349 -11.52 4.93 0.56
C ALA A 349 -10.07 4.64 0.94
N GLU A 350 -9.88 3.92 2.03
CA GLU A 350 -8.59 3.47 2.52
C GLU A 350 -8.47 1.95 2.35
N PRO A 351 -7.27 1.40 2.10
CA PRO A 351 -7.07 -0.02 2.03
C PRO A 351 -7.21 -0.64 3.42
N TRP A 352 -7.83 -1.81 3.51
CA TRP A 352 -7.89 -2.54 4.77
C TRP A 352 -6.53 -3.08 5.17
N GLU A 353 -6.11 -2.78 6.38
CA GLU A 353 -4.92 -3.31 7.02
C GLU A 353 -5.31 -3.91 8.39
N ASP A 354 -4.82 -5.10 8.68
CA ASP A 354 -5.01 -5.67 10.02
C ASP A 354 -4.08 -4.96 11.01
N THR A 355 -4.61 -3.95 11.69
CA THR A 355 -3.87 -3.08 12.61
C THR A 355 -3.25 -3.82 13.81
N LYS A 356 -3.71 -5.05 14.12
CA LYS A 356 -3.15 -5.86 15.22
C LYS A 356 -1.73 -6.34 14.93
N LEU A 357 -1.29 -6.27 13.66
CA LEU A 357 0.02 -6.74 13.20
C LEU A 357 0.98 -5.60 12.82
N LYS A 358 0.54 -4.33 12.89
CA LYS A 358 1.41 -3.18 12.63
C LYS A 358 2.41 -2.97 13.77
N THR A 359 3.71 -2.92 13.43
CA THR A 359 4.76 -2.39 14.30
C THR A 359 5.23 -1.05 13.75
N SER A 360 5.55 -0.10 14.63
CA SER A 360 6.11 1.19 14.26
C SER A 360 7.57 1.30 14.72
N ALA A 361 8.36 2.20 14.12
CA ALA A 361 9.71 2.49 14.58
C ALA A 361 9.74 2.91 16.06
N ASP A 362 8.73 3.66 16.51
CA ASP A 362 8.62 4.07 17.92
C ASP A 362 8.46 2.86 18.84
N THR A 363 7.75 1.79 18.41
CA THR A 363 7.68 0.54 19.18
C THR A 363 9.05 -0.11 19.36
N VAL A 364 9.94 -0.04 18.37
CA VAL A 364 11.32 -0.53 18.50
C VAL A 364 12.10 0.34 19.48
N LEU A 365 12.01 1.65 19.36
CA LEU A 365 12.70 2.59 20.26
C LEU A 365 12.20 2.49 21.70
N GLU A 366 10.93 2.16 21.92
CA GLU A 366 10.39 1.84 23.26
C GLU A 366 10.97 0.54 23.85
N ARG A 367 11.62 -0.30 23.05
CA ARG A 367 12.27 -1.53 23.50
C ARG A 367 13.75 -1.34 23.85
N GLN A 368 14.26 -0.12 23.84
CA GLN A 368 15.60 0.18 24.33
C GLN A 368 15.75 -0.22 25.81
N THR A 369 16.95 -0.67 26.13
CA THR A 369 17.39 -0.97 27.50
C THR A 369 18.44 0.07 27.91
N GLU A 370 18.89 0.05 29.15
CA GLU A 370 19.98 0.89 29.66
C GLU A 370 21.38 0.33 29.31
N ARG A 371 21.46 -0.72 28.48
CA ARG A 371 22.71 -1.39 28.12
C ARG A 371 23.31 -0.75 26.88
N PRO A 372 24.59 -0.37 26.93
CA PRO A 372 25.26 0.20 25.78
C PRO A 372 25.45 -0.85 24.66
N GLU A 373 25.70 -0.36 23.45
CA GLU A 373 26.08 -1.19 22.32
C GLU A 373 27.30 -2.07 22.64
N PHE A 374 27.37 -3.25 22.02
CA PHE A 374 28.39 -4.30 22.21
C PHE A 374 28.38 -5.00 23.58
N THR A 375 27.43 -4.69 24.46
CA THR A 375 27.29 -5.32 25.77
C THR A 375 26.12 -6.28 25.80
N ALA A 376 26.37 -7.54 26.08
CA ALA A 376 25.34 -8.56 26.23
C ALA A 376 24.74 -8.56 27.64
N PRO A 377 23.43 -8.80 27.80
CA PRO A 377 22.83 -8.97 29.12
C PRO A 377 23.43 -10.17 29.88
N SER A 378 23.45 -10.10 31.20
CA SER A 378 23.95 -11.18 32.08
C SER A 378 23.21 -12.52 31.91
N TRP A 379 21.94 -12.50 31.47
CA TRP A 379 21.15 -13.71 31.21
C TRP A 379 21.46 -14.37 29.84
N THR A 380 22.41 -13.83 29.06
CA THR A 380 22.74 -14.34 27.73
C THR A 380 23.34 -15.73 27.79
N LYS A 381 22.81 -16.65 26.99
CA LYS A 381 23.34 -18.02 26.84
C LYS A 381 24.25 -18.14 25.61
N PHE A 382 23.91 -17.47 24.52
CA PHE A 382 24.72 -17.42 23.30
C PHE A 382 24.34 -16.23 22.42
N LEU A 383 25.20 -15.93 21.44
CA LEU A 383 24.99 -14.88 20.42
C LEU A 383 24.75 -15.54 19.06
N THR A 384 23.84 -14.97 18.27
CA THR A 384 23.73 -15.28 16.84
C THR A 384 23.68 -14.01 16.01
N ALA A 385 23.97 -14.17 14.71
CA ALA A 385 23.99 -13.08 13.77
C ALA A 385 23.23 -13.41 12.49
N GLY A 386 22.84 -12.38 11.77
CA GLY A 386 22.30 -12.46 10.42
C GLY A 386 22.92 -11.39 9.55
N VAL A 387 23.15 -11.70 8.27
CA VAL A 387 23.71 -10.79 7.28
C VAL A 387 22.83 -10.80 6.05
N ASP A 388 22.37 -9.62 5.62
CA ASP A 388 21.66 -9.37 4.37
C ASP A 388 22.62 -8.75 3.35
N ILE A 389 22.73 -9.33 2.14
CA ILE A 389 23.67 -8.92 1.11
C ILE A 389 22.98 -8.02 0.09
N GLN A 390 23.53 -6.83 -0.13
CA GLN A 390 23.10 -5.88 -1.15
C GLN A 390 24.23 -5.57 -2.14
N GLU A 391 23.94 -4.82 -3.19
CA GLU A 391 24.87 -4.52 -4.27
C GLU A 391 26.16 -3.82 -3.78
N THR A 392 26.04 -2.91 -2.82
CA THR A 392 27.15 -2.04 -2.36
C THR A 392 27.52 -2.23 -0.89
N SER A 393 26.75 -2.98 -0.11
CA SER A 393 26.96 -3.13 1.34
C SER A 393 26.32 -4.41 1.87
N LEU A 394 26.79 -4.83 3.04
CA LEU A 394 26.26 -5.96 3.80
C LEU A 394 25.68 -5.43 5.12
N TYR A 395 24.40 -5.61 5.33
CA TYR A 395 23.72 -5.26 6.58
C TYR A 395 23.80 -6.42 7.55
N TRP A 396 24.24 -6.16 8.76
CA TRP A 396 24.44 -7.20 9.77
C TRP A 396 23.79 -6.83 11.10
N THR A 397 23.41 -7.86 11.86
CA THR A 397 22.90 -7.72 13.23
C THR A 397 23.45 -8.85 14.10
N ILE A 398 23.75 -8.52 15.38
CA ILE A 398 24.13 -9.51 16.42
C ILE A 398 23.13 -9.43 17.54
N ARG A 399 22.61 -10.58 17.94
CA ARG A 399 21.58 -10.68 18.96
C ARG A 399 21.94 -11.66 20.05
N ALA A 400 21.78 -11.23 21.29
CA ALA A 400 21.92 -12.05 22.50
C ALA A 400 20.61 -12.80 22.77
N TRP A 401 20.73 -14.07 23.18
CA TRP A 401 19.60 -14.96 23.42
C TRP A 401 19.63 -15.60 24.81
N GLY A 402 18.47 -15.63 25.45
CA GLY A 402 18.21 -16.31 26.71
C GLY A 402 16.92 -17.13 26.68
N SER A 403 16.56 -17.68 27.84
CA SER A 403 15.38 -18.53 27.99
C SER A 403 14.09 -17.85 27.55
N TYR A 404 13.10 -18.64 27.11
CA TYR A 404 11.81 -18.20 26.55
C TYR A 404 11.93 -17.37 25.27
N ILE A 405 13.04 -17.50 24.54
CA ILE A 405 13.37 -16.69 23.37
C ILE A 405 13.41 -15.19 23.75
N THR A 406 13.87 -14.87 24.95
CA THR A 406 14.19 -13.50 25.35
C THR A 406 15.40 -13.06 24.54
N SER A 407 15.38 -11.87 23.96
CA SER A 407 16.50 -11.44 23.12
C SER A 407 16.76 -9.95 23.19
N GLN A 408 18.00 -9.58 23.00
CA GLN A 408 18.44 -8.18 22.86
C GLN A 408 19.40 -8.08 21.67
N ASN A 409 19.12 -7.11 20.77
CA ASN A 409 20.10 -6.68 19.81
C ASN A 409 21.24 -5.99 20.58
N ILE A 410 22.48 -6.45 20.39
CA ILE A 410 23.66 -5.89 21.06
C ILE A 410 24.50 -5.05 20.10
N ALA A 411 24.39 -5.27 18.80
CA ALA A 411 25.05 -4.49 17.77
C ALA A 411 24.40 -4.73 16.40
N HIS A 412 24.44 -3.73 15.54
CA HIS A 412 24.07 -3.82 14.13
C HIS A 412 24.87 -2.78 13.33
N GLY A 413 24.91 -2.94 12.01
CA GLY A 413 25.61 -1.99 11.17
C GLY A 413 25.71 -2.41 9.72
N GLN A 414 26.48 -1.66 8.96
CA GLN A 414 26.81 -1.92 7.57
C GLN A 414 28.29 -2.24 7.44
N ALA A 415 28.60 -3.21 6.60
CA ALA A 415 29.96 -3.58 6.22
C ALA A 415 30.13 -3.43 4.71
N LEU A 416 31.36 -3.16 4.26
CA LEU A 416 31.65 -3.00 2.84
C LEU A 416 32.17 -4.28 2.19
N SER A 417 32.63 -5.24 3.01
CA SER A 417 33.22 -6.48 2.54
C SER A 417 32.92 -7.67 3.46
N PHE A 418 33.03 -8.88 2.93
CA PHE A 418 32.98 -10.11 3.72
C PHE A 418 34.11 -10.21 4.76
N GLN A 419 35.26 -9.56 4.51
CA GLN A 419 36.37 -9.52 5.45
C GLN A 419 35.99 -8.70 6.71
N ASP A 420 35.21 -7.62 6.55
CA ASP A 420 34.68 -6.86 7.69
C ASP A 420 33.71 -7.73 8.50
N ILE A 421 32.83 -8.49 7.82
CA ILE A 421 31.91 -9.44 8.49
C ILE A 421 32.69 -10.50 9.26
N GLU A 422 33.75 -11.08 8.68
CA GLU A 422 34.60 -12.06 9.37
C GLU A 422 35.22 -11.49 10.65
N GLN A 423 35.71 -10.26 10.59
CA GLN A 423 36.28 -9.57 11.76
C GLN A 423 35.21 -9.31 12.82
N ILE A 424 34.02 -8.82 12.44
CA ILE A 424 32.93 -8.52 13.36
C ILE A 424 32.46 -9.80 14.08
N MET A 425 32.26 -10.90 13.34
CA MET A 425 31.74 -12.16 13.90
C MET A 425 32.76 -12.88 14.80
N ASN A 426 34.05 -12.72 14.55
CA ASN A 426 35.12 -13.29 15.39
C ASN A 426 35.56 -12.36 16.54
N THR A 427 34.98 -11.16 16.65
CA THR A 427 35.24 -10.26 17.78
C THR A 427 34.59 -10.82 19.07
N PRO A 428 35.32 -10.85 20.20
CA PRO A 428 34.71 -11.21 21.48
C PRO A 428 33.81 -10.10 22.00
N TYR A 429 32.61 -10.47 22.42
CA TYR A 429 31.64 -9.60 23.11
C TYR A 429 31.60 -9.99 24.59
N PHE A 430 31.20 -9.07 25.46
CA PHE A 430 31.19 -9.31 26.89
C PHE A 430 29.80 -9.10 27.48
N THR A 431 29.45 -9.91 28.46
CA THR A 431 28.26 -9.68 29.29
C THR A 431 28.51 -8.53 30.28
N GLU A 432 27.43 -8.04 30.91
CA GLU A 432 27.51 -7.08 32.03
C GLU A 432 28.39 -7.61 33.17
N ASP A 433 28.44 -8.93 33.36
CA ASP A 433 29.22 -9.61 34.40
C ASP A 433 30.67 -9.91 33.96
N GLY A 434 31.04 -9.57 32.74
CA GLY A 434 32.38 -9.74 32.18
C GLY A 434 32.64 -11.11 31.51
N ASP A 435 31.64 -11.94 31.35
CA ASP A 435 31.78 -13.21 30.64
C ASP A 435 31.96 -12.96 29.14
N GLN A 436 32.96 -13.64 28.56
CA GLN A 436 33.28 -13.52 27.14
C GLN A 436 32.35 -14.40 26.30
N LEU A 437 31.77 -13.83 25.24
CA LEU A 437 30.92 -14.49 24.26
C LEU A 437 31.42 -14.25 22.84
N ILE A 438 31.26 -15.23 21.97
CA ILE A 438 31.46 -15.11 20.52
C ILE A 438 30.16 -15.45 19.79
N VAL A 439 30.01 -15.04 18.54
CA VAL A 439 28.89 -15.41 17.70
C VAL A 439 28.94 -16.90 17.42
N ALA A 440 27.95 -17.65 17.94
CA ALA A 440 27.89 -19.10 17.82
C ALA A 440 27.46 -19.55 16.41
N LEU A 441 26.57 -18.79 15.76
CA LEU A 441 26.10 -19.06 14.41
C LEU A 441 25.66 -17.76 13.74
N CYS A 442 26.13 -17.55 12.50
CA CYS A 442 25.72 -16.47 11.62
C CYS A 442 25.09 -17.04 10.35
N LEU A 443 23.92 -16.55 9.95
CA LEU A 443 23.33 -16.88 8.67
C LEU A 443 23.58 -15.74 7.67
N ILE A 444 24.17 -16.12 6.51
CA ILE A 444 24.55 -15.21 5.44
C ILE A 444 23.56 -15.35 4.28
N ASP A 445 22.90 -14.28 3.88
CA ASP A 445 21.99 -14.30 2.72
C ASP A 445 22.70 -14.80 1.45
N SER A 446 22.03 -15.65 0.70
CA SER A 446 22.50 -16.17 -0.58
C SER A 446 21.49 -15.93 -1.71
N GLY A 447 20.62 -14.95 -1.52
CA GLY A 447 19.60 -14.59 -2.50
C GLY A 447 20.12 -13.73 -3.63
N TYR A 448 20.97 -12.76 -3.33
CA TYR A 448 21.53 -11.79 -4.28
C TYR A 448 22.82 -12.31 -4.93
N ASP A 449 23.85 -12.60 -4.15
CA ASP A 449 25.14 -13.15 -4.60
C ASP A 449 25.44 -14.51 -3.93
N ALA A 450 24.91 -15.55 -4.55
CA ALA A 450 25.02 -16.90 -4.00
C ALA A 450 26.46 -17.43 -4.00
N ASP A 451 27.29 -17.07 -4.98
CA ASP A 451 28.63 -17.61 -5.11
C ASP A 451 29.55 -17.05 -4.04
N SER A 452 29.60 -15.74 -3.87
CA SER A 452 30.38 -15.10 -2.81
C SER A 452 29.94 -15.53 -1.42
N ALA A 453 28.60 -15.64 -1.17
CA ALA A 453 28.07 -16.12 0.09
C ALA A 453 28.49 -17.58 0.37
N TYR A 454 28.46 -18.45 -0.64
CA TYR A 454 28.85 -19.85 -0.50
C TYR A 454 30.34 -20.01 -0.22
N ASP A 455 31.19 -19.28 -0.94
CA ASP A 455 32.64 -19.33 -0.74
C ASP A 455 33.03 -18.80 0.65
N PHE A 456 32.40 -17.69 1.09
CA PHE A 456 32.61 -17.16 2.43
C PHE A 456 32.19 -18.14 3.52
N CYS A 457 31.00 -18.76 3.40
CA CYS A 457 30.51 -19.74 4.37
C CYS A 457 31.35 -21.01 4.37
N ALA A 458 31.93 -21.42 3.23
CA ALA A 458 32.81 -22.58 3.16
C ALA A 458 34.13 -22.36 3.93
N LEU A 459 34.68 -21.14 3.85
CA LEU A 459 35.89 -20.74 4.58
C LEU A 459 35.63 -20.59 6.08
N ASN A 460 34.42 -20.22 6.49
CA ASN A 460 34.01 -19.96 7.86
C ASN A 460 32.96 -20.97 8.38
N SER A 461 33.08 -22.23 7.96
CA SER A 461 32.05 -23.27 8.21
C SER A 461 31.82 -23.63 9.68
N GLU A 462 32.64 -23.15 10.58
CA GLU A 462 32.51 -23.35 12.02
C GLU A 462 31.36 -22.53 12.62
N TRP A 463 31.11 -21.32 12.07
CA TRP A 463 30.11 -20.38 12.58
C TRP A 463 29.21 -19.77 11.50
N ALA A 464 29.47 -19.98 10.21
CA ALA A 464 28.69 -19.39 9.13
C ALA A 464 27.95 -20.44 8.29
N LEU A 465 26.68 -20.21 7.99
CA LEU A 465 25.88 -20.99 7.06
C LEU A 465 25.14 -20.07 6.07
N PRO A 466 25.06 -20.46 4.78
CA PRO A 466 24.27 -19.72 3.82
C PRO A 466 22.77 -19.92 4.08
N VAL A 467 21.99 -18.85 3.95
CA VAL A 467 20.54 -18.83 4.10
C VAL A 467 19.85 -18.33 2.84
N LYS A 468 18.62 -18.77 2.63
CA LYS A 468 17.74 -18.28 1.57
C LYS A 468 16.29 -18.24 2.04
N GLY A 469 15.58 -17.16 1.74
CA GLY A 469 14.15 -17.04 1.96
C GLY A 469 13.36 -18.00 1.05
N SER A 470 12.31 -18.62 1.56
CA SER A 470 11.40 -19.45 0.78
C SER A 470 10.30 -18.58 0.15
N ASN A 471 10.10 -18.72 -1.16
CA ASN A 471 9.01 -18.05 -1.87
C ASN A 471 7.62 -18.63 -1.55
N ASN A 472 7.57 -19.81 -0.94
CA ASN A 472 6.32 -20.51 -0.61
C ASN A 472 6.24 -20.76 0.89
N PRO A 473 5.04 -20.73 1.49
CA PRO A 473 4.85 -21.10 2.89
C PRO A 473 5.37 -22.50 3.17
N MET A 474 6.12 -22.66 4.24
CA MET A 474 6.68 -23.93 4.69
C MET A 474 5.89 -24.50 5.87
N LEU A 475 5.93 -25.81 6.11
CA LEU A 475 5.36 -26.42 7.32
C LEU A 475 6.17 -26.05 8.57
N SER A 476 7.50 -26.13 8.47
CA SER A 476 8.47 -25.73 9.51
C SER A 476 8.89 -24.25 9.34
N HIS A 477 9.56 -23.69 10.34
CA HIS A 477 10.15 -22.36 10.27
C HIS A 477 11.38 -22.34 9.36
N PHE A 478 12.16 -23.40 9.39
CA PHE A 478 13.32 -23.61 8.53
C PHE A 478 13.44 -25.06 8.05
N LYS A 479 14.24 -25.27 7.03
CA LYS A 479 14.62 -26.59 6.49
C LYS A 479 16.07 -26.55 6.04
N LEU A 480 16.82 -27.59 6.33
CA LEU A 480 18.17 -27.78 5.81
C LEU A 480 18.13 -28.54 4.48
N SER A 481 18.84 -28.04 3.49
CA SER A 481 19.07 -28.69 2.20
C SER A 481 20.55 -28.71 1.88
N LYS A 482 20.99 -29.59 1.00
CA LYS A 482 22.39 -29.64 0.58
C LYS A 482 22.63 -28.77 -0.66
N ILE A 483 23.76 -28.06 -0.66
CA ILE A 483 24.21 -27.33 -1.85
C ILE A 483 24.75 -28.35 -2.85
N ASN A 484 24.13 -28.46 -4.02
CA ASN A 484 24.49 -29.41 -5.08
C ASN A 484 25.19 -28.73 -6.28
N LYS A 485 25.69 -27.50 -6.11
CA LYS A 485 26.38 -26.77 -7.17
C LYS A 485 27.79 -27.35 -7.36
N GLN A 486 27.99 -28.10 -8.45
CA GLN A 486 29.31 -28.65 -8.81
C GLN A 486 30.30 -27.51 -9.05
N GLY A 487 31.50 -27.61 -8.47
CA GLY A 487 32.54 -26.59 -8.58
C GLY A 487 32.50 -25.47 -7.53
N SER A 488 31.46 -25.41 -6.68
CA SER A 488 31.43 -24.51 -5.52
C SER A 488 32.24 -25.09 -4.36
N GLN A 489 32.96 -24.25 -3.63
CA GLN A 489 33.67 -24.64 -2.40
C GLN A 489 32.69 -25.12 -1.32
N ALA A 490 31.44 -24.66 -1.35
CA ALA A 490 30.38 -25.07 -0.44
C ALA A 490 29.63 -26.34 -0.88
N TYR A 491 30.13 -27.13 -1.86
CA TYR A 491 29.47 -28.36 -2.29
C TYR A 491 29.25 -29.33 -1.12
N GLY A 492 28.02 -29.78 -0.94
CA GLY A 492 27.65 -30.68 0.18
C GLY A 492 27.40 -29.97 1.52
N MET A 493 27.68 -28.67 1.63
CA MET A 493 27.34 -27.86 2.80
C MET A 493 25.84 -27.72 2.97
N ASN A 494 25.38 -27.43 4.18
CA ASN A 494 23.97 -27.16 4.45
C ASN A 494 23.60 -25.74 4.00
N LEU A 495 22.54 -25.63 3.21
CA LEU A 495 21.82 -24.39 2.92
C LEU A 495 20.58 -24.34 3.82
N VAL A 496 20.40 -23.26 4.55
CA VAL A 496 19.23 -23.00 5.37
C VAL A 496 18.14 -22.34 4.52
N LEU A 497 16.99 -23.01 4.37
CA LEU A 497 15.80 -22.39 3.79
C LEU A 497 14.89 -21.93 4.92
N VAL A 498 14.47 -20.66 4.91
CA VAL A 498 13.66 -20.06 5.97
C VAL A 498 12.29 -19.61 5.47
N ASP A 499 11.26 -19.79 6.27
CA ASP A 499 9.96 -19.14 6.08
C ASP A 499 10.01 -17.75 6.75
N GLY A 500 10.36 -16.73 5.96
CA GLY A 500 10.54 -15.37 6.43
C GLY A 500 9.29 -14.81 7.12
N ASP A 501 8.09 -15.10 6.59
CA ASP A 501 6.83 -14.63 7.17
C ASP A 501 6.61 -15.13 8.60
N LYS A 502 6.98 -16.38 8.89
CA LYS A 502 6.87 -16.95 10.26
C LYS A 502 7.83 -16.29 11.25
N TYR A 503 9.07 -16.03 10.83
CA TYR A 503 10.02 -15.34 11.69
C TYR A 503 9.66 -13.87 11.90
N LYS A 504 9.16 -13.17 10.87
CA LYS A 504 8.63 -11.81 10.99
C LYS A 504 7.45 -11.76 11.97
N ASP A 505 6.57 -12.77 11.97
CA ASP A 505 5.50 -12.93 12.98
C ASP A 505 6.05 -13.06 14.41
N MET A 506 7.11 -13.85 14.58
CA MET A 506 7.75 -14.05 15.89
C MET A 506 8.39 -12.75 16.39
N ILE A 507 9.09 -12.01 15.52
CA ILE A 507 9.72 -10.72 15.84
C ILE A 507 8.64 -9.70 16.24
N ALA A 508 7.64 -9.49 15.37
CA ALA A 508 6.57 -8.53 15.62
C ALA A 508 5.76 -8.83 16.89
N GLY A 509 5.49 -10.11 17.16
CA GLY A 509 4.79 -10.54 18.38
C GLY A 509 5.59 -10.26 19.66
N ARG A 510 6.94 -10.36 19.61
CA ARG A 510 7.82 -10.11 20.75
C ARG A 510 8.12 -8.63 20.97
N MET A 511 8.20 -7.83 19.92
CA MET A 511 8.32 -6.37 20.01
C MET A 511 7.18 -5.73 20.80
N LYS A 512 5.97 -6.32 20.74
CA LYS A 512 4.78 -5.80 21.45
C LYS A 512 4.83 -6.07 22.96
N LYS A 513 5.70 -6.99 23.43
CA LYS A 513 5.84 -7.28 24.85
C LYS A 513 6.70 -6.22 25.54
N PRO A 514 6.36 -5.83 26.80
CA PRO A 514 7.23 -5.03 27.62
C PRO A 514 8.61 -5.67 27.78
N ASN A 515 9.65 -4.87 28.00
CA ASN A 515 11.00 -5.39 28.24
C ASN A 515 11.00 -6.42 29.39
N GLY A 516 11.67 -7.54 29.20
CA GLY A 516 11.71 -8.66 30.14
C GLY A 516 11.58 -10.02 29.47
N ARG A 517 11.07 -11.00 30.20
CA ARG A 517 10.96 -12.40 29.74
C ARG A 517 10.17 -12.55 28.44
N GLY A 518 10.80 -13.09 27.43
CA GLY A 518 10.19 -13.38 26.13
C GLY A 518 9.99 -12.17 25.23
N SER A 519 10.56 -11.02 25.58
CA SER A 519 10.53 -9.79 24.76
C SER A 519 11.69 -9.74 23.76
N TRP A 520 11.55 -8.81 22.83
CA TRP A 520 12.55 -8.42 21.84
C TRP A 520 13.03 -7.01 22.20
N MET A 521 14.30 -6.86 22.52
CA MET A 521 14.89 -5.63 23.04
C MET A 521 16.04 -5.16 22.16
N VAL A 522 16.41 -3.89 22.31
CA VAL A 522 17.56 -3.26 21.64
C VAL A 522 18.42 -2.52 22.66
N PHE A 523 19.68 -2.23 22.32
CA PHE A 523 20.62 -1.50 23.17
C PHE A 523 20.25 -0.03 23.34
N GLU A 524 20.87 0.66 24.31
CA GLU A 524 20.71 2.09 24.56
C GLU A 524 21.22 2.91 23.36
N GLY A 525 20.42 3.88 22.89
CA GLY A 525 20.80 4.73 21.76
C GLY A 525 20.64 4.06 20.38
N CYS A 526 19.95 2.92 20.31
CA CYS A 526 19.59 2.31 19.02
C CYS A 526 18.99 3.38 18.08
N ASP A 527 19.51 3.46 16.87
CA ASP A 527 19.18 4.52 15.94
C ASP A 527 17.80 4.35 15.26
N ARG A 528 17.29 5.46 14.73
CA ARG A 528 15.99 5.50 14.09
C ARG A 528 15.99 4.78 12.74
N GLU A 529 17.10 4.78 12.00
CA GLU A 529 17.22 4.12 10.71
C GLU A 529 17.03 2.60 10.86
N TYR A 530 17.70 1.99 11.85
CA TYR A 530 17.48 0.59 12.17
C TYR A 530 16.02 0.32 12.55
N ALA A 531 15.43 1.15 13.40
CA ALA A 531 14.05 0.99 13.84
C ALA A 531 13.04 1.09 12.66
N GLU A 532 13.27 2.00 11.72
CA GLU A 532 12.47 2.16 10.51
C GLU A 532 12.61 0.96 9.56
N GLN A 533 13.83 0.47 9.33
CA GLN A 533 14.07 -0.70 8.49
C GLN A 533 13.51 -1.99 9.10
N VAL A 534 13.67 -2.21 10.40
CA VAL A 534 13.09 -3.38 11.09
C VAL A 534 11.57 -3.38 11.06
N THR A 535 10.95 -2.21 10.96
CA THR A 535 9.49 -2.06 10.84
C THR A 535 9.03 -1.66 9.44
N ALA A 536 9.89 -1.80 8.43
CA ALA A 536 9.61 -1.41 7.05
C ALA A 536 8.47 -2.20 6.40
N GLU A 537 8.19 -3.39 6.89
CA GLU A 537 7.13 -4.26 6.41
C GLU A 537 5.95 -4.33 7.38
N HIS A 538 4.80 -4.72 6.85
CA HIS A 538 3.61 -5.03 7.62
C HIS A 538 2.87 -6.23 7.02
N LYS A 539 2.08 -6.89 7.85
CA LYS A 539 1.33 -8.07 7.42
C LYS A 539 -0.01 -7.66 6.82
N VAL A 540 -0.29 -8.12 5.62
CA VAL A 540 -1.53 -7.83 4.89
C VAL A 540 -2.19 -9.11 4.38
N ASN A 541 -3.49 -9.03 4.16
CA ASN A 541 -4.25 -10.08 3.51
C ASN A 541 -4.09 -9.96 1.99
N VAL A 542 -3.52 -10.98 1.34
CA VAL A 542 -3.32 -11.04 -0.12
C VAL A 542 -4.19 -12.14 -0.70
N LYS A 543 -4.89 -11.85 -1.78
CA LYS A 543 -5.61 -12.89 -2.54
C LYS A 543 -4.62 -13.77 -3.31
N SER A 544 -4.65 -15.07 -3.07
CA SER A 544 -3.90 -16.08 -3.83
C SER A 544 -4.91 -17.10 -4.41
N GLY A 545 -5.30 -16.89 -5.67
CA GLY A 545 -6.42 -17.62 -6.27
C GLY A 545 -7.74 -17.35 -5.53
N ASN A 546 -8.42 -18.41 -5.09
CA ASN A 546 -9.68 -18.32 -4.32
C ASN A 546 -9.50 -18.21 -2.80
N ARG A 547 -8.27 -18.07 -2.30
CA ARG A 547 -7.98 -18.01 -0.88
C ARG A 547 -7.32 -16.68 -0.53
N THR A 548 -7.66 -16.15 0.65
CA THR A 548 -6.94 -15.03 1.25
C THR A 548 -5.84 -15.62 2.12
N VAL A 549 -4.59 -15.20 1.89
CA VAL A 549 -3.43 -15.58 2.69
C VAL A 549 -2.78 -14.33 3.26
N GLN A 550 -2.26 -14.44 4.47
CA GLN A 550 -1.51 -13.34 5.07
C GLN A 550 -0.06 -13.37 4.58
N ARG A 551 0.47 -12.21 4.20
CA ARG A 551 1.85 -12.04 3.75
C ARG A 551 2.44 -10.76 4.32
N TRP A 552 3.73 -10.78 4.60
CA TRP A 552 4.50 -9.59 4.90
C TRP A 552 4.86 -8.87 3.60
N VAL A 553 4.61 -7.57 3.55
CA VAL A 553 4.89 -6.71 2.39
C VAL A 553 5.47 -5.38 2.86
N PRO A 554 6.33 -4.74 2.05
CA PRO A 554 6.84 -3.39 2.35
C PRO A 554 5.69 -2.39 2.52
N LYS A 555 5.81 -1.49 3.50
CA LYS A 555 4.84 -0.39 3.75
C LYS A 555 4.78 0.62 2.61
N ARG A 556 5.89 0.79 1.90
CA ARG A 556 6.03 1.68 0.73
C ARG A 556 6.91 1.00 -0.33
N SER A 557 6.74 1.36 -1.59
CA SER A 557 7.68 0.97 -2.64
C SER A 557 9.06 1.59 -2.35
N HIS A 558 10.12 0.80 -2.52
CA HIS A 558 11.53 1.21 -2.31
C HIS A 558 11.89 1.61 -0.87
N ILE A 559 11.20 1.06 0.13
CA ILE A 559 11.66 1.17 1.52
C ILE A 559 12.67 0.07 1.81
N ASP A 560 13.79 0.43 2.42
CA ASP A 560 14.82 -0.52 2.81
C ASP A 560 14.34 -1.34 4.01
N ASN A 561 14.53 -2.66 3.95
CA ASN A 561 14.15 -3.63 4.99
C ASN A 561 15.31 -4.54 5.40
N HIS A 562 16.54 -4.14 5.07
CA HIS A 562 17.74 -4.98 5.20
C HIS A 562 18.00 -5.44 6.64
N TYR A 563 17.80 -4.54 7.62
CA TYR A 563 17.91 -4.93 9.03
C TYR A 563 16.79 -5.87 9.47
N LEU A 564 15.57 -5.78 8.89
CA LEU A 564 14.53 -6.77 9.19
C LEU A 564 14.92 -8.16 8.69
N ASP A 565 15.48 -8.27 7.49
CA ASP A 565 15.91 -9.55 6.94
C ASP A 565 17.13 -10.10 7.71
N ALA A 566 18.10 -9.24 8.10
CA ALA A 566 19.20 -9.61 8.99
C ALA A 566 18.68 -10.14 10.37
N GLU A 567 17.67 -9.49 10.96
CA GLU A 567 17.02 -9.95 12.21
C GLU A 567 16.28 -11.29 12.04
N VAL A 568 15.64 -11.53 10.90
CA VAL A 568 15.05 -12.83 10.55
C VAL A 568 16.12 -13.91 10.52
N TYR A 569 17.26 -13.63 9.93
CA TYR A 569 18.38 -14.57 9.84
C TYR A 569 19.04 -14.81 11.20
N ALA A 570 19.20 -13.80 12.05
CA ALA A 570 19.70 -13.95 13.41
C ALA A 570 18.77 -14.82 14.27
N LEU A 571 17.43 -14.62 14.16
CA LEU A 571 16.45 -15.45 14.86
C LEU A 571 16.42 -16.88 14.33
N ALA A 572 16.56 -17.08 13.01
CA ALA A 572 16.65 -18.42 12.42
C ALA A 572 17.91 -19.14 12.87
N ALA A 573 19.06 -18.45 12.98
CA ALA A 573 20.29 -18.99 13.57
C ALA A 573 20.07 -19.44 15.02
N ALA A 574 19.38 -18.64 15.82
CA ALA A 574 19.05 -18.99 17.20
C ALA A 574 18.10 -20.21 17.28
N ASP A 575 17.15 -20.32 16.35
CA ASP A 575 16.23 -21.46 16.28
C ASP A 575 17.00 -22.77 15.97
N ILE A 576 17.95 -22.72 15.05
CA ILE A 576 18.86 -23.83 14.73
C ILE A 576 19.73 -24.20 15.95
N SER A 577 20.17 -23.18 16.71
CA SER A 577 20.98 -23.33 17.92
C SER A 577 20.19 -23.77 19.16
N GLY A 578 18.86 -24.00 19.03
CA GLY A 578 18.03 -24.58 20.09
C GLY A 578 17.45 -23.56 21.09
N VAL A 579 17.30 -22.29 20.74
CA VAL A 579 16.75 -21.23 21.60
C VAL A 579 15.38 -21.58 22.20
N ARG A 580 14.59 -22.41 21.53
CA ARG A 580 13.25 -22.82 22.00
C ARG A 580 13.28 -23.70 23.23
N THR A 581 14.37 -24.44 23.47
CA THR A 581 14.52 -25.42 24.55
C THR A 581 15.35 -24.91 25.72
N LEU A 582 15.93 -23.72 25.67
CA LEU A 582 16.75 -23.15 26.74
C LEU A 582 16.06 -23.13 28.11
N HIS A 583 14.77 -22.83 28.15
CA HIS A 583 14.01 -22.77 29.40
C HIS A 583 13.91 -24.15 30.09
N LEU A 584 13.91 -25.27 29.33
CA LEU A 584 13.91 -26.62 29.89
C LEU A 584 15.25 -26.95 30.56
N GLN A 585 16.35 -26.43 30.02
CA GLN A 585 17.68 -26.59 30.60
C GLN A 585 17.79 -25.84 31.92
N ASP A 586 17.32 -24.56 31.95
CA ASP A 586 17.30 -23.75 33.19
C ASP A 586 16.44 -24.40 34.29
N GLU A 587 15.27 -24.97 33.93
CA GLU A 587 14.40 -25.65 34.87
C GLU A 587 15.05 -26.96 35.41
N ALA A 588 15.78 -27.68 34.55
CA ALA A 588 16.51 -28.85 34.96
C ALA A 588 17.70 -28.52 35.88
N GLU A 589 18.45 -27.46 35.56
CA GLU A 589 19.54 -26.96 36.41
C GLU A 589 19.03 -26.46 37.78
N ALA A 590 17.89 -25.76 37.81
CA ALA A 590 17.26 -25.30 39.04
C ALA A 590 16.81 -26.46 39.91
N LYS A 591 16.23 -27.54 39.32
CA LYS A 591 15.89 -28.78 40.05
C LYS A 591 17.12 -29.49 40.58
N ALA A 592 18.16 -29.63 39.76
CA ALA A 592 19.40 -30.26 40.19
C ALA A 592 20.11 -29.50 41.33
N LYS A 593 20.03 -28.16 41.34
CA LYS A 593 20.52 -27.34 42.47
C LYS A 593 19.68 -27.50 43.74
N ALA A 594 18.34 -27.60 43.59
CA ALA A 594 17.43 -27.79 44.71
C ALA A 594 17.54 -29.24 45.33
N GLU A 595 17.93 -30.23 44.53
CA GLU A 595 18.11 -31.60 44.95
C GLU A 595 19.52 -31.92 45.48
N ARG A 596 20.50 -30.99 45.37
CA ARG A 596 21.78 -31.16 46.06
C ARG A 596 21.56 -30.90 47.55
N PRO A 597 21.84 -31.91 48.44
CA PRO A 597 21.80 -31.64 49.88
C PRO A 597 22.78 -30.48 50.16
N GLU A 598 22.36 -29.52 50.97
CA GLU A 598 23.30 -28.60 51.58
C GLU A 598 24.37 -29.48 52.29
N GLU A 599 25.59 -29.54 51.74
CA GLU A 599 26.72 -30.01 52.49
C GLU A 599 26.80 -29.14 53.70
N ALA A 600 26.36 -29.65 54.83
CA ALA A 600 26.49 -29.01 56.12
C ALA A 600 27.94 -28.61 56.25
N TYR A 601 28.21 -27.34 56.30
CA TYR A 601 29.50 -26.76 56.62
C TYR A 601 29.82 -27.23 58.04
N ALA A 602 30.56 -28.36 58.15
CA ALA A 602 31.18 -28.75 59.40
C ALA A 602 32.22 -27.65 59.66
N PRO A 603 32.15 -26.94 60.78
CA PRO A 603 33.19 -25.96 61.10
C PRO A 603 34.51 -26.73 61.16
N GLU A 604 35.52 -26.28 60.41
CA GLU A 604 36.90 -26.75 60.59
C GLU A 604 37.24 -26.64 62.06
N GLU A 605 37.27 -27.80 62.74
CA GLU A 605 37.91 -27.92 64.01
C GLU A 605 39.38 -27.57 63.83
N THR A 606 39.73 -26.43 64.40
CA THR A 606 41.07 -25.86 64.44
C THR A 606 42.06 -26.90 64.96
N TRP A 607 42.92 -27.40 64.10
CA TRP A 607 44.09 -28.25 64.35
C TRP A 607 45.20 -27.57 65.15
N ILE A 608 44.91 -26.46 65.86
CA ILE A 608 45.85 -25.69 66.67
C ILE A 608 45.32 -25.65 68.11
N LYS A 609 45.31 -26.82 68.77
CA LYS A 609 45.30 -26.94 70.25
C LYS A 609 45.70 -28.34 70.69
N GLN A 610 46.89 -28.77 70.36
CA GLN A 610 47.57 -29.85 71.03
C GLN A 610 49.06 -29.80 70.68
N ASN A 611 49.79 -28.89 71.28
CA ASN A 611 51.25 -29.01 71.51
C ASN A 611 51.74 -27.86 72.36
N GLU A 612 51.17 -27.71 73.60
CA GLU A 612 51.83 -27.07 74.71
C GLU A 612 52.04 -28.10 75.77
N ASN A 613 53.08 -28.96 75.58
CA ASN A 613 53.79 -29.67 76.67
C ASN A 613 55.02 -30.34 76.05
N TRP A 614 56.06 -29.49 75.83
CA TRP A 614 57.46 -29.92 75.84
C TRP A 614 58.30 -28.78 76.36
N ILE A 615 58.47 -28.75 77.66
CA ILE A 615 59.60 -28.56 78.59
C ILE A 615 59.06 -28.40 79.98
#